data_709421fc9bcacb7038b55a15dfaa25a3
#
_entry.id   709421fc9bcacb7038b55a15dfaa25a3
#
_cell.length_a   1.000
_cell.length_b   1.000
_cell.length_c   1.000
_cell.angle_alpha   90.00
_cell.angle_beta   90.00
_cell.angle_gamma   90.00
#
_symmetry.space_group_name_H-M   'P 1'
#
loop_
_entity.id
_entity.type
_entity.pdbx_description
1 polymer ?
#
loop_
_entity_poly.entity_id
_entity_poly.type
_entity_poly.pdbx_seq_one_letter_code
_entity_poly.pdbx_strand_id
1 'polypeptide(L)'
;EKVYDTLVIRNNKEVNTKLVVLEERSNLKTGLYVKDSVIGIGTLSYIDPISKIYGALGHEITLNETGEEAPVRDGDILLSRVNRIDKSRNGYVGSKDASISFGSSIGSIYKNSKSGLFGIYSGNIKNKSTMMVGSFEEIKLGDAFMLTVVSDNEVKPYKIKILEKYPYRRNTQKAFGFEIVDESLL
;
A
#
# COMPACT_ATOMS: atom_id res chain seq x y z
N GLU A 1 37.19 -0.35 18.23
CA GLU A 1 36.33 0.80 17.86
C GLU A 1 36.80 1.34 16.50
N LYS A 2 35.86 1.54 15.59
CA LYS A 2 36.11 2.17 14.27
C LYS A 2 35.19 3.38 14.13
N VAL A 3 35.71 4.45 13.54
CA VAL A 3 34.99 5.70 13.34
C VAL A 3 34.89 5.98 11.84
N TYR A 4 33.67 6.23 11.36
CA TYR A 4 33.38 6.53 9.96
C TYR A 4 32.78 7.92 9.83
N ASP A 5 33.31 8.72 8.90
CA ASP A 5 32.69 9.97 8.52
C ASP A 5 31.35 9.64 7.79
N THR A 6 30.29 10.25 8.27
CA THR A 6 28.93 9.90 7.82
C THR A 6 28.13 11.18 7.54
N LEU A 7 27.45 11.21 6.40
CA LEU A 7 26.50 12.25 6.04
C LEU A 7 25.11 11.81 6.42
N VAL A 8 24.42 12.59 7.24
CA VAL A 8 23.01 12.35 7.59
C VAL A 8 22.15 13.53 7.15
N ILE A 9 20.93 13.23 6.72
CA ILE A 9 19.91 14.26 6.44
C ILE A 9 19.06 14.41 7.69
N ARG A 10 19.07 15.60 8.29
CA ARG A 10 18.25 15.95 9.45
C ARG A 10 17.49 17.24 9.16
N ASN A 11 16.15 17.22 9.25
CA ASN A 11 15.30 18.37 8.93
C ASN A 11 15.60 18.95 7.53
N ASN A 12 15.72 18.09 6.52
CA ASN A 12 16.08 18.41 5.13
C ASN A 12 17.43 19.13 4.96
N LYS A 13 18.33 19.01 5.93
CA LYS A 13 19.69 19.56 5.84
C LYS A 13 20.71 18.44 5.96
N GLU A 14 21.74 18.53 5.15
CA GLU A 14 22.89 17.64 5.24
C GLU A 14 23.75 18.03 6.46
N VAL A 15 24.04 17.04 7.30
CA VAL A 15 24.85 17.18 8.51
C VAL A 15 25.95 16.14 8.47
N ASN A 16 27.20 16.60 8.44
CA ASN A 16 28.37 15.73 8.61
C ASN A 16 28.49 15.33 10.08
N THR A 17 28.61 14.04 10.33
CA THR A 17 28.77 13.47 11.66
C THR A 17 29.68 12.26 11.63
N LYS A 18 29.98 11.68 12.78
CA LYS A 18 30.79 10.48 12.89
C LYS A 18 29.95 9.32 13.41
N LEU A 19 30.04 8.20 12.72
CA LEU A 19 29.47 6.93 13.16
C LEU A 19 30.53 6.11 13.86
N VAL A 20 30.33 5.84 15.15
CA VAL A 20 31.17 4.98 15.94
C VAL A 20 30.68 3.56 15.89
N VAL A 21 31.53 2.64 15.45
CA VAL A 21 31.23 1.21 15.38
C VAL A 21 32.08 0.48 16.42
N LEU A 22 31.42 -0.21 17.31
CA LEU A 22 32.04 -1.04 18.34
C LEU A 22 32.11 -2.49 17.88
N GLU A 23 33.20 -3.17 18.17
CA GLU A 23 33.35 -4.60 17.96
C GLU A 23 33.13 -5.33 19.28
N GLU A 24 32.11 -6.18 19.34
CA GLU A 24 31.81 -6.99 20.51
C GLU A 24 31.66 -8.46 20.09
N ARG A 25 32.55 -9.32 20.55
CA ARG A 25 32.54 -10.76 20.23
C ARG A 25 32.45 -11.05 18.71
N SER A 26 33.27 -10.36 17.93
CA SER A 26 33.32 -10.44 16.44
C SER A 26 32.10 -9.89 15.72
N ASN A 27 31.18 -9.25 16.42
CA ASN A 27 30.07 -8.53 15.81
C ASN A 27 30.30 -7.02 15.85
N LEU A 28 30.00 -6.35 14.74
CA LEU A 28 30.07 -4.89 14.66
C LEU A 28 28.73 -4.31 15.09
N LYS A 29 28.75 -3.38 16.04
CA LYS A 29 27.55 -2.72 16.58
C LYS A 29 27.70 -1.21 16.53
N THR A 30 26.67 -0.51 16.13
CA THR A 30 26.63 0.94 16.09
C THR A 30 25.79 1.56 17.21
N GLY A 31 24.95 0.76 17.87
CA GLY A 31 23.94 1.25 18.80
C GLY A 31 22.80 2.03 18.14
N LEU A 32 22.79 2.12 16.80
CA LEU A 32 21.71 2.74 16.05
C LEU A 32 20.63 1.72 15.71
N TYR A 33 19.40 2.17 15.82
CA TYR A 33 18.27 1.47 15.23
C TYR A 33 18.09 1.99 13.81
N VAL A 34 18.41 1.16 12.81
CA VAL A 34 18.36 1.55 11.40
C VAL A 34 17.23 0.77 10.73
N LYS A 35 16.39 1.47 10.00
CA LYS A 35 15.34 0.90 9.15
C LYS A 35 15.72 1.22 7.70
N ASP A 36 16.04 0.21 6.93
CA ASP A 36 16.47 0.32 5.53
C ASP A 36 15.35 0.07 4.53
N SER A 37 14.26 -0.58 4.98
CA SER A 37 13.12 -0.92 4.12
C SER A 37 11.79 -0.88 4.87
N VAL A 38 10.73 -0.63 4.13
CA VAL A 38 9.34 -0.73 4.60
C VAL A 38 8.64 -1.78 3.75
N ILE A 39 8.10 -2.80 4.40
CA ILE A 39 7.34 -3.87 3.73
C ILE A 39 5.89 -3.78 4.22
N GLY A 40 4.96 -3.88 3.29
CA GLY A 40 3.53 -3.88 3.59
C GLY A 40 2.73 -4.72 2.61
N ILE A 41 1.50 -5.03 2.96
CA ILE A 41 0.55 -5.73 2.11
C ILE A 41 -0.51 -4.73 1.68
N GLY A 42 -0.84 -4.74 0.40
CA GLY A 42 -1.82 -3.81 -0.15
C GLY A 42 -2.59 -4.40 -1.32
N THR A 43 -3.59 -3.66 -1.77
CA THR A 43 -4.39 -4.01 -2.93
C THR A 43 -3.94 -3.19 -4.12
N LEU A 44 -3.59 -3.88 -5.22
CA LEU A 44 -3.42 -3.26 -6.53
C LEU A 44 -4.81 -2.91 -7.06
N SER A 45 -5.14 -1.62 -7.12
CA SER A 45 -6.50 -1.15 -7.40
C SER A 45 -6.79 -1.11 -8.90
N TYR A 46 -5.85 -0.60 -9.70
CA TYR A 46 -5.99 -0.52 -11.15
C TYR A 46 -4.64 -0.49 -11.84
N ILE A 47 -4.63 -0.80 -13.12
CA ILE A 47 -3.49 -0.64 -14.03
C ILE A 47 -4.04 0.01 -15.31
N ASP A 48 -3.45 1.12 -15.74
CA ASP A 48 -3.70 1.67 -17.07
C ASP A 48 -3.05 0.77 -18.13
N PRO A 49 -3.83 0.24 -19.09
CA PRO A 49 -3.32 -0.73 -20.03
C PRO A 49 -2.30 -0.16 -21.04
N ILE A 50 -2.29 1.15 -21.25
CA ILE A 50 -1.42 1.83 -22.22
C ILE A 50 -0.12 2.26 -21.54
N SER A 51 -0.21 3.09 -20.51
CA SER A 51 0.96 3.64 -19.82
C SER A 51 1.60 2.67 -18.84
N LYS A 52 0.90 1.60 -18.46
CA LYS A 52 1.29 0.68 -17.38
C LYS A 52 1.36 1.32 -16.00
N ILE A 53 0.95 2.56 -15.85
CA ILE A 53 0.84 3.18 -14.55
C ILE A 53 -0.22 2.45 -13.74
N TYR A 54 0.11 2.14 -12.50
CA TYR A 54 -0.85 1.55 -11.57
C TYR A 54 -1.08 2.43 -10.35
N GLY A 55 -2.23 2.26 -9.71
CA GLY A 55 -2.53 2.76 -8.38
C GLY A 55 -2.85 1.62 -7.43
N ALA A 56 -2.37 1.74 -6.20
CA ALA A 56 -2.56 0.76 -5.14
C ALA A 56 -2.83 1.41 -3.78
N LEU A 57 -3.41 0.66 -2.84
CA LEU A 57 -3.73 1.01 -1.45
C LEU A 57 -4.86 2.03 -1.26
N GLY A 58 -4.89 3.13 -1.99
CA GLY A 58 -5.83 4.24 -1.75
C GLY A 58 -5.51 5.12 -0.53
N HIS A 59 -4.36 4.94 0.12
CA HIS A 59 -3.82 5.76 1.20
C HIS A 59 -2.30 5.65 1.22
N GLU A 60 -1.63 6.55 1.91
CA GLU A 60 -0.18 6.52 2.08
C GLU A 60 0.31 5.37 2.95
N ILE A 61 1.56 4.97 2.74
CA ILE A 61 2.33 4.20 3.71
C ILE A 61 2.98 5.19 4.66
N THR A 62 2.78 4.97 5.96
CA THR A 62 3.38 5.78 7.03
C THR A 62 4.44 5.01 7.79
N LEU A 63 5.38 5.73 8.38
CA LEU A 63 6.34 5.18 9.32
C LEU A 63 5.64 4.96 10.66
N ASN A 64 5.71 3.74 11.21
CA ASN A 64 5.05 3.39 12.46
C ASN A 64 5.54 4.24 13.65
N GLU A 65 6.80 4.64 13.61
CA GLU A 65 7.47 5.36 14.70
C GLU A 65 7.05 6.83 14.77
N THR A 66 6.79 7.47 13.63
CA THR A 66 6.50 8.90 13.56
C THR A 66 5.08 9.19 13.05
N GLY A 67 4.43 8.24 12.38
CA GLY A 67 3.16 8.45 11.69
C GLY A 67 3.28 9.31 10.42
N GLU A 68 4.50 9.70 10.05
CA GLU A 68 4.75 10.48 8.85
C GLU A 68 4.71 9.62 7.58
N GLU A 69 4.42 10.24 6.45
CA GLU A 69 4.47 9.59 5.14
C GLU A 69 5.86 9.01 4.89
N ALA A 70 5.95 7.70 4.60
CA ALA A 70 7.21 7.06 4.31
C ALA A 70 7.79 7.62 3.00
N PRO A 71 9.02 8.16 3.00
CA PRO A 71 9.63 8.64 1.78
C PRO A 71 9.92 7.45 0.86
N VAL A 72 9.45 7.51 -0.37
CA VAL A 72 9.76 6.51 -1.39
C VAL A 72 10.84 7.08 -2.30
N ARG A 73 11.99 6.43 -2.30
CA ARG A 73 13.06 6.66 -3.26
C ARG A 73 12.96 5.67 -4.42
N ASP A 74 12.84 4.41 -4.07
CA ASP A 74 12.60 3.31 -4.98
C ASP A 74 11.91 2.18 -4.20
N GLY A 75 11.21 1.30 -4.90
CA GLY A 75 10.52 0.18 -4.30
C GLY A 75 9.92 -0.73 -5.35
N ASP A 76 9.57 -1.94 -4.92
CA ASP A 76 8.99 -2.96 -5.77
C ASP A 76 7.61 -3.38 -5.28
N ILE A 77 6.71 -3.69 -6.20
CA ILE A 77 5.53 -4.48 -5.89
C ILE A 77 5.77 -5.95 -6.21
N LEU A 78 5.40 -6.78 -5.26
CA LEU A 78 5.59 -8.23 -5.32
C LEU A 78 4.23 -8.92 -5.30
N LEU A 79 4.16 -10.12 -5.86
CA LEU A 79 2.97 -10.94 -5.72
C LEU A 79 2.81 -11.39 -4.27
N SER A 80 1.59 -11.31 -3.77
CA SER A 80 1.22 -11.88 -2.47
C SER A 80 0.02 -12.80 -2.63
N ARG A 81 -0.10 -13.76 -1.72
CA ARG A 81 -1.23 -14.67 -1.65
C ARG A 81 -1.91 -14.50 -0.29
N VAL A 82 -3.22 -14.30 -0.30
CA VAL A 82 -4.01 -14.23 0.92
C VAL A 82 -4.13 -15.63 1.52
N ASN A 83 -3.64 -15.80 2.74
CA ASN A 83 -3.70 -17.07 3.47
C ASN A 83 -4.95 -17.11 4.36
N ARG A 84 -5.24 -16.01 5.04
CA ARG A 84 -6.33 -15.90 6.00
C ARG A 84 -6.87 -14.48 6.10
N ILE A 85 -8.15 -14.37 6.40
CA ILE A 85 -8.82 -13.13 6.76
C ILE A 85 -9.32 -13.24 8.20
N ASP A 86 -8.91 -12.30 9.03
CA ASP A 86 -9.50 -12.10 10.35
C ASP A 86 -10.62 -11.07 10.21
N LYS A 87 -11.88 -11.51 10.39
CA LYS A 87 -13.04 -10.63 10.23
C LYS A 87 -13.05 -9.53 11.30
N SER A 88 -13.49 -8.34 10.91
CA SER A 88 -13.72 -7.23 11.84
C SER A 88 -14.85 -7.56 12.82
N ARG A 89 -14.77 -7.00 14.02
CA ARG A 89 -15.82 -7.05 15.06
C ARG A 89 -15.75 -5.80 15.91
N ASN A 90 -16.77 -5.53 16.73
CA ASN A 90 -16.81 -4.33 17.56
C ASN A 90 -15.50 -4.15 18.36
N GLY A 91 -14.84 -3.00 18.15
CA GLY A 91 -13.56 -2.66 18.79
C GLY A 91 -12.34 -3.34 18.19
N TYR A 92 -12.50 -4.11 17.10
CA TYR A 92 -11.39 -4.77 16.41
C TYR A 92 -11.48 -4.59 14.88
N VAL A 93 -10.45 -4.05 14.29
CA VAL A 93 -10.33 -3.91 12.82
C VAL A 93 -9.85 -5.22 12.24
N GLY A 94 -10.56 -5.75 11.26
CA GLY A 94 -10.16 -6.97 10.56
C GLY A 94 -8.83 -6.80 9.80
N SER A 95 -8.15 -7.91 9.54
CA SER A 95 -6.87 -7.94 8.84
C SER A 95 -6.78 -9.08 7.83
N LYS A 96 -5.90 -8.92 6.86
CA LYS A 96 -5.51 -9.98 5.92
C LYS A 96 -4.10 -10.46 6.26
N ASP A 97 -3.96 -11.75 6.46
CA ASP A 97 -2.66 -12.42 6.53
C ASP A 97 -2.30 -12.94 5.15
N ALA A 98 -1.10 -12.62 4.67
CA ALA A 98 -0.66 -12.98 3.34
C ALA A 98 0.83 -13.33 3.29
N SER A 99 1.18 -14.23 2.40
CA SER A 99 2.56 -14.59 2.07
C SER A 99 3.05 -13.77 0.89
N ILE A 100 4.28 -13.27 0.97
CA ILE A 100 4.92 -12.48 -0.08
C ILE A 100 5.88 -13.37 -0.86
N SER A 101 5.81 -13.33 -2.18
CA SER A 101 6.73 -14.02 -3.08
C SER A 101 7.94 -13.14 -3.36
N PHE A 102 8.98 -13.26 -2.55
CA PHE A 102 10.23 -12.53 -2.77
C PHE A 102 10.94 -13.03 -4.03
N GLY A 103 11.55 -12.10 -4.79
CA GLY A 103 12.30 -12.39 -6.01
C GLY A 103 11.52 -12.30 -7.32
N SER A 104 10.23 -11.96 -7.28
CA SER A 104 9.39 -11.77 -8.48
C SER A 104 8.72 -10.39 -8.44
N SER A 105 9.49 -9.34 -8.72
CA SER A 105 8.94 -8.00 -8.89
C SER A 105 8.01 -7.97 -10.10
N ILE A 106 6.81 -7.43 -9.91
CA ILE A 106 5.81 -7.21 -10.96
C ILE A 106 5.62 -5.74 -11.28
N GLY A 107 6.41 -4.86 -10.68
CA GLY A 107 6.40 -3.44 -10.95
C GLY A 107 7.23 -2.66 -9.95
N SER A 108 7.54 -1.42 -10.30
CA SER A 108 8.27 -0.48 -9.44
C SER A 108 7.32 0.51 -8.79
N ILE A 109 7.73 1.07 -7.64
CA ILE A 109 7.04 2.17 -6.96
C ILE A 109 7.88 3.42 -7.16
N TYR A 110 7.27 4.53 -7.57
CA TYR A 110 7.94 5.83 -7.68
C TYR A 110 7.28 6.92 -6.83
N LYS A 111 6.10 6.66 -6.27
CA LYS A 111 5.38 7.67 -5.48
C LYS A 111 4.56 7.02 -4.37
N ASN A 112 4.73 7.54 -3.17
CA ASN A 112 3.83 7.38 -2.04
C ASN A 112 3.11 8.72 -1.83
N SER A 113 1.83 8.68 -1.56
CA SER A 113 1.04 9.90 -1.32
C SER A 113 -0.24 9.57 -0.57
N LYS A 114 -0.93 10.57 -0.09
CA LYS A 114 -2.24 10.45 0.58
C LYS A 114 -3.28 9.69 -0.23
N SER A 115 -3.16 9.66 -1.56
CA SER A 115 -4.07 8.92 -2.45
C SER A 115 -3.63 7.47 -2.72
N GLY A 116 -2.50 7.05 -2.19
CA GLY A 116 -1.95 5.72 -2.36
C GLY A 116 -0.57 5.67 -2.98
N LEU A 117 -0.18 4.45 -3.36
CA LEU A 117 1.05 4.15 -4.07
C LEU A 117 0.83 4.18 -5.57
N PHE A 118 1.80 4.73 -6.29
CA PHE A 118 1.83 4.75 -7.75
C PHE A 118 3.16 4.23 -8.27
N GLY A 119 3.10 3.56 -9.41
CA GLY A 119 4.28 2.95 -10.00
C GLY A 119 4.05 2.48 -11.42
N ILE A 120 5.02 1.77 -11.96
CA ILE A 120 4.96 1.16 -13.30
C ILE A 120 4.82 -0.35 -13.14
N TYR A 121 3.77 -0.91 -13.74
CA TYR A 121 3.52 -2.35 -13.75
C TYR A 121 4.31 -3.01 -14.88
N SER A 122 5.12 -4.01 -14.54
CA SER A 122 5.94 -4.79 -15.49
C SER A 122 5.37 -6.16 -15.84
N GLY A 123 4.29 -6.57 -15.15
CA GLY A 123 3.65 -7.86 -15.39
C GLY A 123 2.84 -7.91 -16.70
N ASN A 124 2.37 -9.09 -17.05
CA ASN A 124 1.58 -9.32 -18.26
C ASN A 124 0.10 -8.97 -18.04
N ILE A 125 -0.45 -8.08 -18.87
CA ILE A 125 -1.87 -7.67 -18.86
C ILE A 125 -2.63 -8.03 -20.15
N LYS A 126 -1.99 -8.69 -21.13
CA LYS A 126 -2.56 -8.90 -22.48
C LYS A 126 -3.94 -9.58 -22.48
N ASN A 127 -4.24 -10.42 -21.51
CA ASN A 127 -5.49 -11.18 -21.42
C ASN A 127 -6.39 -10.69 -20.29
N LYS A 128 -6.19 -9.48 -19.78
CA LYS A 128 -7.03 -8.88 -18.75
C LYS A 128 -8.15 -8.07 -19.38
N SER A 129 -9.37 -8.23 -18.90
CA SER A 129 -10.49 -7.37 -19.28
C SER A 129 -10.25 -5.95 -18.77
N THR A 130 -10.64 -4.97 -19.58
CA THR A 130 -10.61 -3.56 -19.21
C THR A 130 -11.99 -3.08 -18.81
N MET A 131 -12.05 -2.07 -17.95
CA MET A 131 -13.27 -1.41 -17.53
C MET A 131 -13.14 0.09 -17.79
N MET A 132 -14.24 0.72 -18.19
CA MET A 132 -14.30 2.18 -18.28
C MET A 132 -14.23 2.77 -16.86
N VAL A 133 -13.45 3.84 -16.71
CA VAL A 133 -13.39 4.59 -15.46
C VAL A 133 -14.51 5.63 -15.47
N GLY A 134 -15.40 5.57 -14.49
CA GLY A 134 -16.43 6.57 -14.28
C GLY A 134 -15.92 7.78 -13.50
N SER A 135 -16.52 8.94 -13.72
CA SER A 135 -16.28 10.13 -12.91
C SER A 135 -17.06 10.08 -11.58
N PHE A 136 -16.72 10.95 -10.65
CA PHE A 136 -17.45 11.05 -9.38
C PHE A 136 -18.95 11.34 -9.57
N GLU A 137 -19.29 12.13 -10.57
CA GLU A 137 -20.66 12.53 -10.90
C GLU A 137 -21.49 11.33 -11.33
N GLU A 138 -20.88 10.37 -12.01
CA GLU A 138 -21.53 9.15 -12.50
C GLU A 138 -21.82 8.11 -11.41
N ILE A 139 -21.23 8.25 -10.20
CA ILE A 139 -21.53 7.37 -9.07
C ILE A 139 -23.03 7.49 -8.73
N LYS A 140 -23.74 6.37 -8.78
CA LYS A 140 -25.16 6.27 -8.41
C LYS A 140 -25.29 5.65 -7.03
N LEU A 141 -26.28 6.11 -6.25
CA LEU A 141 -26.68 5.43 -5.02
C LEU A 141 -27.38 4.12 -5.35
N GLY A 142 -27.25 3.13 -4.49
CA GLY A 142 -27.86 1.80 -4.65
C GLY A 142 -26.84 0.71 -4.95
N ASP A 143 -27.28 -0.31 -5.64
CA ASP A 143 -26.53 -1.56 -5.85
C ASP A 143 -25.27 -1.34 -6.69
N ALA A 144 -24.17 -1.94 -6.23
CA ALA A 144 -22.87 -1.92 -6.89
C ALA A 144 -22.09 -3.20 -6.52
N PHE A 145 -20.91 -3.34 -7.11
CA PHE A 145 -20.00 -4.45 -6.81
C PHE A 145 -18.63 -3.93 -6.38
N MET A 146 -18.09 -4.55 -5.34
CA MET A 146 -16.72 -4.38 -4.93
C MET A 146 -15.88 -5.56 -5.41
N LEU A 147 -14.85 -5.29 -6.20
CA LEU A 147 -13.89 -6.32 -6.60
C LEU A 147 -12.83 -6.48 -5.52
N THR A 148 -12.70 -7.67 -4.95
CA THR A 148 -11.68 -7.94 -3.93
C THR A 148 -11.25 -9.40 -3.93
N VAL A 149 -10.12 -9.67 -3.24
CA VAL A 149 -9.60 -11.01 -3.00
C VAL A 149 -9.89 -11.39 -1.54
N VAL A 150 -10.60 -12.48 -1.34
CA VAL A 150 -10.93 -13.05 -0.02
C VAL A 150 -10.10 -14.30 0.26
N SER A 151 -9.83 -15.09 -0.77
CA SER A 151 -8.98 -16.28 -0.66
C SER A 151 -8.11 -16.42 -1.90
N ASP A 152 -6.97 -17.04 -1.72
CA ASP A 152 -6.00 -17.27 -2.79
C ASP A 152 -5.58 -15.98 -3.50
N ASN A 153 -5.75 -15.89 -4.81
CA ASN A 153 -5.48 -14.71 -5.63
C ASN A 153 -6.63 -14.43 -6.61
N GLU A 154 -7.82 -14.95 -6.31
CA GLU A 154 -8.96 -14.79 -7.17
C GLU A 154 -9.71 -13.50 -6.84
N VAL A 155 -9.79 -12.59 -7.80
CA VAL A 155 -10.59 -11.37 -7.70
C VAL A 155 -12.04 -11.70 -8.03
N LYS A 156 -12.94 -11.49 -7.07
CA LYS A 156 -14.39 -11.71 -7.24
C LYS A 156 -15.18 -10.45 -6.98
N PRO A 157 -16.35 -10.29 -7.66
CA PRO A 157 -17.30 -9.24 -7.35
C PRO A 157 -18.15 -9.62 -6.15
N TYR A 158 -18.24 -8.73 -5.18
CA TYR A 158 -19.12 -8.86 -4.01
C TYR A 158 -20.13 -7.73 -4.00
N LYS A 159 -21.37 -8.04 -3.66
CA LYS A 159 -22.44 -7.04 -3.64
C LYS A 159 -22.25 -6.04 -2.52
N ILE A 160 -22.36 -4.78 -2.87
CA ILE A 160 -22.40 -3.65 -1.95
C ILE A 160 -23.56 -2.73 -2.29
N LYS A 161 -23.92 -1.84 -1.38
CA LYS A 161 -24.89 -0.80 -1.63
C LYS A 161 -24.28 0.56 -1.29
N ILE A 162 -24.20 1.45 -2.28
CA ILE A 162 -23.73 2.81 -2.08
C ILE A 162 -24.83 3.60 -1.41
N LEU A 163 -24.55 4.12 -0.20
CA LEU A 163 -25.53 4.80 0.65
C LEU A 163 -25.48 6.31 0.49
N GLU A 164 -24.28 6.86 0.30
CA GLU A 164 -24.11 8.30 0.24
C GLU A 164 -22.86 8.69 -0.58
N LYS A 165 -22.85 9.94 -1.08
CA LYS A 165 -21.73 10.54 -1.80
C LYS A 165 -21.22 11.75 -1.02
N TYR A 166 -19.91 11.98 -1.02
CA TYR A 166 -19.26 13.09 -0.33
C TYR A 166 -18.60 14.07 -1.33
N PRO A 167 -19.38 14.89 -2.03
CA PRO A 167 -18.80 15.88 -2.91
C PRO A 167 -18.05 16.93 -2.08
N TYR A 168 -16.81 17.21 -2.44
CA TYR A 168 -16.04 18.35 -1.93
C TYR A 168 -15.73 18.39 -0.42
N ARG A 169 -15.69 17.26 0.28
CA ARG A 169 -15.20 17.24 1.67
C ARG A 169 -13.67 17.43 1.68
N ARG A 170 -13.23 18.64 1.99
CA ARG A 170 -11.81 19.04 2.04
C ARG A 170 -10.94 18.21 2.99
N ASN A 171 -11.53 17.55 3.99
CA ASN A 171 -10.81 16.84 5.05
C ASN A 171 -10.96 15.31 4.98
N THR A 172 -11.65 14.76 4.01
CA THR A 172 -11.76 13.32 3.84
C THR A 172 -11.39 12.93 2.40
N GLN A 173 -10.57 11.89 2.26
CA GLN A 173 -10.26 11.31 0.94
C GLN A 173 -11.37 10.35 0.46
N LYS A 174 -12.47 10.25 1.23
CA LYS A 174 -13.58 9.36 0.93
C LYS A 174 -14.56 10.04 -0.02
N ALA A 175 -14.82 9.39 -1.14
CA ALA A 175 -15.76 9.90 -2.15
C ALA A 175 -17.21 9.50 -1.87
N PHE A 176 -17.43 8.32 -1.26
CA PHE A 176 -18.74 7.78 -0.96
C PHE A 176 -18.69 6.80 0.22
N GLY A 177 -19.86 6.55 0.83
CA GLY A 177 -20.07 5.52 1.83
C GLY A 177 -20.87 4.36 1.24
N PHE A 178 -20.56 3.14 1.66
CA PHE A 178 -21.27 1.94 1.25
C PHE A 178 -21.38 0.94 2.41
N GLU A 179 -22.32 0.03 2.28
CA GLU A 179 -22.45 -1.16 3.12
C GLU A 179 -22.21 -2.42 2.31
N ILE A 180 -21.68 -3.45 2.95
CA ILE A 180 -21.57 -4.79 2.38
C ILE A 180 -22.90 -5.49 2.56
N VAL A 181 -23.49 -5.97 1.45
CA VAL A 181 -24.76 -6.73 1.46
C VAL A 181 -24.59 -8.16 0.96
N ASP A 182 -23.36 -8.53 0.60
CA ASP A 182 -23.02 -9.89 0.19
C ASP A 182 -22.88 -10.79 1.42
N GLU A 183 -23.76 -11.78 1.56
CA GLU A 183 -23.80 -12.70 2.70
C GLU A 183 -22.48 -13.47 2.90
N SER A 184 -21.73 -13.71 1.84
CA SER A 184 -20.45 -14.43 1.92
C SER A 184 -19.33 -13.63 2.62
N LEU A 185 -19.51 -12.31 2.75
CA LEU A 185 -18.59 -11.42 3.45
C LEU A 185 -19.02 -11.04 4.87
N LEU A 186 -20.28 -11.32 5.22
CA LEU A 186 -20.88 -11.12 6.55
C LEU A 186 -20.71 -12.37 7.43
#